data_7ffbc75e8c2c0a800f71b91d6b6459ac
#
_entry.id   7ffbc75e8c2c0a800f71b91d6b6459ac
#
_cell.length_a   1.000
_cell.length_b   1.000
_cell.length_c   1.000
_cell.angle_alpha   90.00
_cell.angle_beta   90.00
_cell.angle_gamma   90.00
#
_symmetry.space_group_name_H-M   'P 1'
#
loop_
_entity.id
_entity.type
_entity.pdbx_description
1 polymer ?
#
loop_
_entity_poly.entity_id
_entity_poly.type
_entity_poly.pdbx_seq_one_letter_code
_entity_poly.pdbx_strand_id
1 'polypeptide(L)'
;MNLKDWSDKNNTPSIEYLTDKTLKYIGCKDWYLNSNKLIKDYYPKDYNLFIDILSITSPLTNVKLNLINAIKTVDDIKYKRTNTIVYGLANKFIRKNLDKYTRIKKFNGIKINNFANSLRLKDGSVTVDTWILKAFDLKRRAPTKYDIKYITTIIKNISDKLGLKTYEVQACLWVYAKREINNTTFKESHDFSYYLKTYFEQTNLKRWTK
;
A
#
# COMPACT_ATOMS: atom_id res chain seq x y z
N MET A 1 8.34 2.59 27.75
CA MET A 1 9.14 3.42 26.81
C MET A 1 8.19 4.42 26.18
N ASN A 2 8.40 5.69 26.39
CA ASN A 2 7.62 6.76 25.74
C ASN A 2 8.11 6.95 24.28
N LEU A 3 7.40 7.78 23.50
CA LEU A 3 7.72 7.98 22.08
C LEU A 3 9.08 8.69 21.87
N LYS A 4 9.45 9.59 22.78
CA LYS A 4 10.73 10.32 22.72
C LYS A 4 11.91 9.37 22.96
N ASP A 5 11.84 8.59 24.04
CA ASP A 5 12.90 7.59 24.33
C ASP A 5 13.07 6.59 23.19
N TRP A 6 11.97 6.22 22.53
CA TRP A 6 12.01 5.32 21.40
C TRP A 6 12.69 5.97 20.18
N SER A 7 12.39 7.24 19.89
CA SER A 7 12.98 8.03 18.82
C SER A 7 14.50 8.17 19.02
N ASP A 8 14.91 8.62 20.19
CA ASP A 8 16.32 8.84 20.54
C ASP A 8 17.11 7.52 20.44
N LYS A 9 16.56 6.42 20.95
CA LYS A 9 17.18 5.09 20.85
C LYS A 9 17.35 4.59 19.41
N ASN A 10 16.45 4.95 18.50
CA ASN A 10 16.48 4.49 17.11
C ASN A 10 17.06 5.53 16.15
N ASN A 11 17.48 6.70 16.66
CA ASN A 11 18.00 7.81 15.86
C ASN A 11 17.13 8.16 14.66
N THR A 12 15.81 8.28 14.89
CA THR A 12 14.84 8.55 13.82
C THR A 12 14.89 10.02 13.39
N PRO A 13 14.56 10.34 12.12
CA PRO A 13 14.45 11.72 11.66
C PRO A 13 13.46 12.54 12.49
N SER A 14 13.69 13.85 12.59
CA SER A 14 12.77 14.76 13.29
C SER A 14 11.43 14.90 12.54
N ILE A 15 10.42 15.38 13.26
CA ILE A 15 9.09 15.65 12.64
C ILE A 15 9.23 16.74 11.57
N GLU A 16 10.05 17.75 11.80
CA GLU A 16 10.33 18.85 10.87
C GLU A 16 10.91 18.31 9.57
N TYR A 17 11.94 17.47 9.67
CA TYR A 17 12.56 16.84 8.51
C TYR A 17 11.53 16.02 7.69
N LEU A 18 10.72 15.20 8.36
CA LEU A 18 9.70 14.40 7.69
C LEU A 18 8.57 15.27 7.10
N THR A 19 8.26 16.41 7.75
CA THR A 19 7.31 17.40 7.22
C THR A 19 7.84 18.01 5.93
N ASP A 20 9.12 18.42 5.90
CA ASP A 20 9.77 18.97 4.72
C ASP A 20 9.80 17.95 3.56
N LYS A 21 10.08 16.67 3.87
CA LYS A 21 10.00 15.60 2.87
C LYS A 21 8.58 15.39 2.36
N THR A 22 7.57 15.48 3.22
CA THR A 22 6.17 15.41 2.82
C THR A 22 5.83 16.55 1.86
N LEU A 23 6.21 17.80 2.18
CA LEU A 23 5.99 18.97 1.32
C LEU A 23 6.74 18.86 -0.01
N LYS A 24 7.99 18.41 -0.01
CA LYS A 24 8.76 18.16 -1.24
C LYS A 24 8.06 17.20 -2.20
N TYR A 25 7.34 16.22 -1.67
CA TYR A 25 6.63 15.19 -2.43
C TYR A 25 5.11 15.39 -2.44
N ILE A 26 4.62 16.58 -2.13
CA ILE A 26 3.18 16.88 -2.01
C ILE A 26 2.38 16.54 -3.29
N GLY A 27 3.00 16.64 -4.46
CA GLY A 27 2.39 16.22 -5.72
C GLY A 27 2.04 14.72 -5.81
N CYS A 28 2.50 13.91 -4.84
CA CYS A 28 2.19 12.49 -4.77
C CYS A 28 1.09 12.15 -3.74
N LYS A 29 0.50 13.15 -3.07
CA LYS A 29 -0.53 12.95 -2.04
C LYS A 29 -1.73 12.15 -2.55
N ASP A 30 -2.08 12.33 -3.80
CA ASP A 30 -3.26 11.71 -4.42
C ASP A 30 -3.03 10.24 -4.84
N TRP A 31 -1.90 9.62 -4.48
CA TRP A 31 -1.57 8.25 -4.85
C TRP A 31 -2.69 7.25 -4.51
N TYR A 32 -3.23 7.31 -3.30
CA TYR A 32 -4.35 6.45 -2.87
C TYR A 32 -5.67 6.87 -3.49
N LEU A 33 -5.92 8.17 -3.65
CA LEU A 33 -7.13 8.70 -4.28
C LEU A 33 -7.25 8.25 -5.74
N ASN A 34 -6.17 8.41 -6.52
CA ASN A 34 -6.11 7.98 -7.92
C ASN A 34 -6.29 6.48 -8.06
N SER A 35 -5.60 5.70 -7.20
CA SER A 35 -5.74 4.25 -7.16
C SER A 35 -7.18 3.82 -6.83
N ASN A 36 -7.82 4.44 -5.83
CA ASN A 36 -9.19 4.17 -5.43
C ASN A 36 -10.19 4.45 -6.55
N LYS A 37 -10.08 5.65 -7.15
CA LYS A 37 -10.97 6.08 -8.24
C LYS A 37 -10.92 5.06 -9.38
N LEU A 38 -9.73 4.72 -9.83
CA LEU A 38 -9.56 3.81 -10.94
C LEU A 38 -10.05 2.38 -10.63
N ILE A 39 -9.80 1.88 -9.42
CA ILE A 39 -10.35 0.58 -8.99
C ILE A 39 -11.89 0.60 -9.04
N LYS A 40 -12.53 1.69 -8.63
CA LYS A 40 -13.99 1.84 -8.74
C LYS A 40 -14.47 1.84 -10.19
N ASP A 41 -13.74 2.52 -11.08
CA ASP A 41 -14.10 2.63 -12.48
C ASP A 41 -14.01 1.28 -13.22
N TYR A 42 -12.94 0.50 -12.96
CA TYR A 42 -12.71 -0.79 -13.62
C TYR A 42 -13.37 -1.98 -12.94
N TYR A 43 -13.63 -1.91 -11.63
CA TYR A 43 -14.20 -3.00 -10.83
C TYR A 43 -15.39 -2.52 -9.99
N PRO A 44 -16.43 -1.86 -10.56
CA PRO A 44 -17.51 -1.26 -9.78
C PRO A 44 -18.27 -2.30 -8.95
N LYS A 45 -18.53 -3.49 -9.50
CA LYS A 45 -19.24 -4.59 -8.82
C LYS A 45 -18.34 -5.37 -7.85
N ASP A 46 -17.04 -5.40 -8.11
CA ASP A 46 -16.05 -6.19 -7.38
C ASP A 46 -15.08 -5.32 -6.58
N TYR A 47 -15.38 -4.05 -6.38
CA TYR A 47 -14.51 -3.06 -5.75
C TYR A 47 -13.91 -3.53 -4.42
N ASN A 48 -14.73 -4.04 -3.51
CA ASN A 48 -14.25 -4.52 -2.21
C ASN A 48 -13.40 -5.78 -2.34
N LEU A 49 -13.81 -6.72 -3.20
CA LEU A 49 -13.05 -7.92 -3.51
C LEU A 49 -11.66 -7.55 -4.05
N PHE A 50 -11.62 -6.64 -5.01
CA PHE A 50 -10.37 -6.22 -5.65
C PHE A 50 -9.40 -5.58 -4.64
N ILE A 51 -9.88 -4.64 -3.81
CA ILE A 51 -9.04 -4.01 -2.76
C ILE A 51 -8.51 -5.03 -1.77
N ASP A 52 -9.34 -5.97 -1.32
CA ASP A 52 -8.92 -6.99 -0.37
C ASP A 52 -7.85 -7.90 -0.97
N ILE A 53 -8.05 -8.38 -2.20
CA ILE A 53 -7.08 -9.22 -2.90
C ILE A 53 -5.78 -8.45 -3.17
N LEU A 54 -5.87 -7.19 -3.66
CA LEU A 54 -4.70 -6.33 -3.89
C LEU A 54 -3.89 -6.14 -2.59
N SER A 55 -4.57 -6.01 -1.46
CA SER A 55 -3.92 -5.87 -0.16
C SER A 55 -3.28 -7.18 0.32
N ILE A 56 -3.95 -8.31 0.14
CA ILE A 56 -3.44 -9.63 0.51
C ILE A 56 -2.20 -9.99 -0.33
N THR A 57 -2.16 -9.62 -1.60
CA THR A 57 -1.05 -9.93 -2.52
C THR A 57 0.12 -8.95 -2.45
N SER A 58 -0.01 -7.85 -1.70
CA SER A 58 1.00 -6.78 -1.61
C SER A 58 2.34 -7.15 -0.94
N PRO A 59 2.46 -8.13 0.00
CA PRO A 59 3.72 -8.41 0.65
C PRO A 59 4.81 -8.88 -0.33
N LEU A 60 6.00 -8.23 -0.27
CA LEU A 60 7.18 -8.56 -1.08
C LEU A 60 6.99 -8.42 -2.60
N THR A 61 6.00 -7.65 -3.04
CA THR A 61 5.77 -7.35 -4.45
C THR A 61 5.99 -5.86 -4.74
N ASN A 62 6.40 -5.52 -5.95
CA ASN A 62 6.34 -4.14 -6.43
C ASN A 62 4.90 -3.80 -6.87
N VAL A 63 4.61 -2.51 -7.08
CA VAL A 63 3.26 -2.02 -7.40
C VAL A 63 2.69 -2.70 -8.64
N LYS A 64 3.48 -2.80 -9.74
CA LYS A 64 3.05 -3.42 -11.01
C LYS A 64 2.72 -4.91 -10.82
N LEU A 65 3.62 -5.66 -10.20
CA LEU A 65 3.43 -7.10 -9.99
C LEU A 65 2.26 -7.38 -9.03
N ASN A 66 2.11 -6.57 -7.99
CA ASN A 66 0.97 -6.67 -7.07
C ASN A 66 -0.35 -6.49 -7.81
N LEU A 67 -0.43 -5.50 -8.70
CA LEU A 67 -1.63 -5.27 -9.51
C LEU A 67 -1.96 -6.47 -10.41
N ILE A 68 -0.96 -6.99 -11.14
CA ILE A 68 -1.13 -8.17 -12.01
C ILE A 68 -1.61 -9.39 -11.20
N ASN A 69 -1.02 -9.62 -10.04
CA ASN A 69 -1.42 -10.71 -9.15
C ASN A 69 -2.86 -10.54 -8.65
N ALA A 70 -3.25 -9.32 -8.30
CA ALA A 70 -4.62 -9.04 -7.87
C ALA A 70 -5.64 -9.28 -8.99
N ILE A 71 -5.37 -8.78 -10.21
CA ILE A 71 -6.25 -9.00 -11.37
C ILE A 71 -6.48 -10.49 -11.60
N LYS A 72 -5.38 -11.26 -11.72
CA LYS A 72 -5.47 -12.70 -11.96
C LYS A 72 -6.20 -13.45 -10.84
N THR A 73 -5.94 -13.08 -9.59
CA THR A 73 -6.58 -13.73 -8.43
C THR A 73 -8.08 -13.41 -8.36
N VAL A 74 -8.48 -12.17 -8.65
CA VAL A 74 -9.90 -11.79 -8.71
C VAL A 74 -10.63 -12.59 -9.81
N ASP A 75 -10.01 -12.69 -10.99
CA ASP A 75 -10.56 -13.48 -12.10
C ASP A 75 -10.73 -14.95 -11.73
N ASP A 76 -9.71 -15.55 -11.10
CA ASP A 76 -9.77 -16.95 -10.67
C ASP A 76 -10.89 -17.17 -9.63
N ILE A 77 -11.07 -16.26 -8.68
CA ILE A 77 -12.16 -16.32 -7.70
C ILE A 77 -13.52 -16.21 -8.38
N LYS A 78 -13.69 -15.28 -9.32
CA LYS A 78 -14.96 -15.07 -10.06
C LYS A 78 -15.36 -16.25 -10.91
N TYR A 79 -14.38 -16.83 -11.62
CA TYR A 79 -14.64 -17.95 -12.53
C TYR A 79 -14.49 -19.32 -11.88
N LYS A 80 -14.37 -19.37 -10.52
CA LYS A 80 -14.22 -20.62 -9.74
C LYS A 80 -13.11 -21.54 -10.29
N ARG A 81 -12.03 -20.98 -10.76
CA ARG A 81 -10.87 -21.76 -11.25
C ARG A 81 -10.20 -22.40 -10.05
N THR A 82 -10.24 -23.74 -9.97
CA THR A 82 -9.79 -24.51 -8.80
C THR A 82 -8.26 -24.56 -8.64
N ASN A 83 -7.51 -24.24 -9.68
CA ASN A 83 -6.06 -24.20 -9.66
C ASN A 83 -5.55 -22.77 -9.49
N THR A 84 -5.98 -22.08 -8.44
CA THR A 84 -5.46 -20.77 -8.05
C THR A 84 -4.01 -20.88 -7.60
N ILE A 85 -3.12 -21.22 -8.50
CA ILE A 85 -1.73 -20.86 -8.36
C ILE A 85 -1.69 -19.36 -8.64
N VAL A 86 -1.81 -18.57 -7.60
CA VAL A 86 -1.59 -17.13 -7.70
C VAL A 86 -0.16 -16.97 -8.21
N TYR A 87 -0.04 -16.63 -9.48
CA TYR A 87 1.21 -16.57 -10.22
C TYR A 87 2.27 -15.78 -9.43
N GLY A 88 3.40 -16.43 -9.12
CA GLY A 88 4.51 -15.80 -8.40
C GLY A 88 4.39 -15.72 -6.89
N LEU A 89 3.35 -16.27 -6.26
CA LEU A 89 3.18 -16.21 -4.81
C LEU A 89 3.73 -17.47 -4.12
N ALA A 90 5.06 -17.56 -4.06
CA ALA A 90 5.73 -18.56 -3.20
C ALA A 90 5.51 -18.32 -1.70
N ASN A 91 4.93 -17.17 -1.32
CA ASN A 91 4.80 -16.75 0.08
C ASN A 91 3.64 -17.47 0.78
N LYS A 92 3.97 -18.36 1.74
CA LYS A 92 3.00 -19.09 2.58
C LYS A 92 1.98 -18.16 3.26
N PHE A 93 2.41 -16.97 3.67
CA PHE A 93 1.53 -16.00 4.35
C PHE A 93 0.43 -15.47 3.43
N ILE A 94 0.78 -15.16 2.18
CA ILE A 94 -0.19 -14.71 1.17
C ILE A 94 -1.18 -15.83 0.89
N ARG A 95 -0.70 -17.04 0.63
CA ARG A 95 -1.58 -18.22 0.39
C ARG A 95 -2.54 -18.44 1.54
N LYS A 96 -2.05 -18.47 2.78
CA LYS A 96 -2.89 -18.63 3.98
C LYS A 96 -3.97 -17.55 4.10
N ASN A 97 -3.66 -16.29 3.76
CA ASN A 97 -4.64 -15.21 3.77
C ASN A 97 -5.65 -15.34 2.62
N LEU A 98 -5.22 -15.76 1.42
CA LEU A 98 -6.14 -16.02 0.30
C LEU A 98 -7.09 -17.16 0.62
N ASP A 99 -6.59 -18.30 1.13
CA ASP A 99 -7.41 -19.44 1.54
C ASP A 99 -8.42 -19.06 2.62
N LYS A 100 -8.01 -18.24 3.58
CA LYS A 100 -8.91 -17.73 4.61
C LYS A 100 -9.95 -16.80 4.00
N TYR A 101 -9.52 -15.88 3.12
CA TYR A 101 -10.41 -14.91 2.49
C TYR A 101 -11.46 -15.57 1.59
N THR A 102 -11.09 -16.57 0.81
CA THR A 102 -12.04 -17.30 -0.04
C THR A 102 -13.15 -17.98 0.75
N ARG A 103 -12.81 -18.50 1.95
CA ARG A 103 -13.77 -19.21 2.83
C ARG A 103 -14.66 -18.28 3.64
N ILE A 104 -14.08 -17.25 4.29
CA ILE A 104 -14.80 -16.44 5.29
C ILE A 104 -14.73 -14.91 5.05
N LYS A 105 -14.22 -14.48 3.90
CA LYS A 105 -14.05 -13.06 3.52
C LYS A 105 -13.29 -12.22 4.56
N LYS A 106 -12.34 -12.83 5.27
CA LYS A 106 -11.47 -12.18 6.25
C LYS A 106 -10.02 -12.54 6.02
N PHE A 107 -9.10 -11.63 6.29
CA PHE A 107 -7.67 -11.84 6.23
C PHE A 107 -6.99 -11.28 7.47
N ASN A 108 -5.75 -11.68 7.72
CA ASN A 108 -4.97 -11.28 8.88
C ASN A 108 -3.78 -10.40 8.47
N GLY A 109 -3.35 -9.56 9.41
CA GLY A 109 -2.15 -8.75 9.31
C GLY A 109 -2.44 -7.26 9.37
N ILE A 110 -1.82 -6.57 10.32
CA ILE A 110 -2.02 -5.12 10.53
C ILE A 110 -1.67 -4.35 9.26
N LYS A 111 -0.53 -4.66 8.62
CA LYS A 111 -0.09 -4.02 7.37
C LYS A 111 -1.14 -4.17 6.26
N ILE A 112 -1.66 -5.39 6.03
CA ILE A 112 -2.62 -5.67 4.97
C ILE A 112 -3.94 -4.92 5.22
N ASN A 113 -4.44 -4.96 6.47
CA ASN A 113 -5.67 -4.24 6.85
C ASN A 113 -5.52 -2.73 6.69
N ASN A 114 -4.39 -2.16 7.13
CA ASN A 114 -4.13 -0.73 6.98
C ASN A 114 -4.02 -0.34 5.50
N PHE A 115 -3.37 -1.17 4.68
CA PHE A 115 -3.28 -0.92 3.24
C PHE A 115 -4.66 -0.95 2.57
N ALA A 116 -5.49 -1.94 2.87
CA ALA A 116 -6.87 -1.99 2.40
C ALA A 116 -7.69 -0.76 2.82
N ASN A 117 -7.51 -0.31 4.07
CA ASN A 117 -8.17 0.89 4.58
C ASN A 117 -7.68 2.15 3.85
N SER A 118 -6.38 2.32 3.63
CA SER A 118 -5.81 3.46 2.88
C SER A 118 -6.32 3.48 1.44
N LEU A 119 -6.40 2.31 0.77
CA LEU A 119 -7.01 2.20 -0.56
C LEU A 119 -8.51 2.54 -0.58
N ARG A 120 -9.22 2.34 0.54
CA ARG A 120 -10.61 2.78 0.73
C ARG A 120 -10.73 4.23 1.20
N LEU A 121 -9.63 4.96 1.27
CA LEU A 121 -9.55 6.36 1.74
C LEU A 121 -10.02 6.53 3.19
N LYS A 122 -9.87 5.50 4.03
CA LYS A 122 -10.13 5.59 5.46
C LYS A 122 -8.97 6.27 6.17
N ASP A 123 -9.24 7.44 6.71
CA ASP A 123 -8.26 8.21 7.49
C ASP A 123 -7.87 7.49 8.78
N GLY A 124 -6.69 7.82 9.33
CA GLY A 124 -6.14 7.20 10.53
C GLY A 124 -5.45 5.85 10.32
N SER A 125 -5.53 5.27 9.11
CA SER A 125 -4.84 4.03 8.79
C SER A 125 -3.48 4.31 8.14
N VAL A 126 -2.41 3.76 8.72
CA VAL A 126 -1.04 3.91 8.21
C VAL A 126 -0.45 2.54 7.91
N THR A 127 -0.04 2.33 6.67
CA THR A 127 0.62 1.11 6.22
C THR A 127 2.12 1.21 6.47
N VAL A 128 2.61 0.62 7.54
CA VAL A 128 4.05 0.59 7.82
C VAL A 128 4.67 -0.60 7.08
N ASP A 129 5.25 -0.31 5.93
CA ASP A 129 6.02 -1.26 5.12
C ASP A 129 7.52 -0.97 5.20
N THR A 130 8.32 -1.71 4.45
CA THR A 130 9.78 -1.54 4.41
C THR A 130 10.21 -0.15 3.94
N TRP A 131 9.43 0.50 3.07
CA TRP A 131 9.73 1.83 2.55
C TRP A 131 9.44 2.90 3.59
N ILE A 132 8.33 2.78 4.30
CA ILE A 132 8.03 3.65 5.44
C ILE A 132 9.05 3.45 6.57
N LEU A 133 9.49 2.23 6.85
CA LEU A 133 10.60 2.01 7.79
C LEU A 133 11.86 2.75 7.36
N LYS A 134 12.23 2.69 6.08
CA LYS A 134 13.37 3.43 5.53
C LYS A 134 13.20 4.96 5.63
N ALA A 135 12.00 5.49 5.37
CA ALA A 135 11.72 6.92 5.55
C ALA A 135 12.00 7.40 6.98
N PHE A 136 11.86 6.50 7.95
CA PHE A 136 12.16 6.73 9.38
C PHE A 136 13.56 6.26 9.81
N ASP A 137 14.45 5.99 8.85
CA ASP A 137 15.82 5.46 9.05
C ASP A 137 15.89 4.14 9.87
N LEU A 138 14.83 3.34 9.84
CA LEU A 138 14.78 2.09 10.55
C LEU A 138 15.30 0.94 9.69
N LYS A 139 16.52 0.46 10.00
CA LYS A 139 17.24 -0.60 9.25
C LYS A 139 16.73 -2.01 9.59
N ARG A 140 15.43 -2.26 9.41
CA ARG A 140 14.84 -3.59 9.69
C ARG A 140 13.86 -4.00 8.59
N ARG A 141 13.67 -5.33 8.43
CA ARG A 141 12.84 -5.89 7.36
C ARG A 141 11.34 -5.86 7.67
N ALA A 142 10.97 -5.84 8.93
CA ALA A 142 9.57 -5.84 9.37
C ALA A 142 9.39 -4.91 10.56
N PRO A 143 8.24 -4.19 10.64
CA PRO A 143 7.97 -3.30 11.77
C PRO A 143 7.62 -4.08 13.03
N THR A 144 8.10 -3.60 14.18
CA THR A 144 7.63 -4.00 15.50
C THR A 144 6.32 -3.27 15.85
N LYS A 145 5.64 -3.70 16.90
CA LYS A 145 4.46 -2.99 17.43
C LYS A 145 4.79 -1.54 17.85
N TYR A 146 5.98 -1.30 18.36
CA TYR A 146 6.44 0.03 18.75
C TYR A 146 6.70 0.91 17.52
N ASP A 147 7.30 0.36 16.46
CA ASP A 147 7.50 1.09 15.19
C ASP A 147 6.16 1.55 14.62
N ILE A 148 5.18 0.63 14.55
CA ILE A 148 3.86 0.94 14.03
C ILE A 148 3.22 2.07 14.85
N LYS A 149 3.26 1.98 16.17
CA LYS A 149 2.70 3.00 17.05
C LYS A 149 3.40 4.36 16.86
N TYR A 150 4.73 4.38 16.88
CA TYR A 150 5.51 5.61 16.72
C TYR A 150 5.26 6.25 15.35
N ILE A 151 5.46 5.50 14.27
CA ILE A 151 5.30 5.99 12.90
C ILE A 151 3.88 6.52 12.66
N THR A 152 2.86 5.79 13.12
CA THR A 152 1.47 6.23 13.00
C THR A 152 1.23 7.54 13.73
N THR A 153 1.80 7.72 14.93
CA THR A 153 1.67 8.97 15.68
C THR A 153 2.36 10.13 14.95
N ILE A 154 3.57 9.93 14.43
CA ILE A 154 4.30 10.99 13.71
C ILE A 154 3.58 11.36 12.41
N ILE A 155 3.13 10.38 11.62
CA ILE A 155 2.36 10.65 10.40
C ILE A 155 1.06 11.40 10.72
N LYS A 156 0.38 11.06 11.81
CA LYS A 156 -0.80 11.80 12.26
C LYS A 156 -0.47 13.24 12.62
N ASN A 157 0.61 13.48 13.38
CA ASN A 157 1.03 14.84 13.74
C ASN A 157 1.36 15.69 12.49
N ILE A 158 2.02 15.11 11.49
CA ILE A 158 2.28 15.79 10.21
C ILE A 158 0.97 16.04 9.44
N SER A 159 0.05 15.07 9.44
CA SER A 159 -1.28 15.17 8.85
C SER A 159 -2.07 16.34 9.46
N ASP A 160 -2.13 16.42 10.78
CA ASP A 160 -2.82 17.48 11.50
C ASP A 160 -2.18 18.86 11.23
N LYS A 161 -0.83 18.94 11.21
CA LYS A 161 -0.08 20.18 10.93
C LYS A 161 -0.29 20.71 9.51
N LEU A 162 -0.40 19.81 8.52
CA LEU A 162 -0.52 20.19 7.11
C LEU A 162 -1.96 20.20 6.58
N GLY A 163 -2.96 19.82 7.38
CA GLY A 163 -4.36 19.69 6.95
C GLY A 163 -4.56 18.57 5.91
N LEU A 164 -3.70 17.54 5.94
CA LEU A 164 -3.75 16.38 5.03
C LEU A 164 -4.38 15.17 5.74
N LYS A 165 -4.74 14.15 4.96
CA LYS A 165 -5.11 12.83 5.50
C LYS A 165 -3.86 11.99 5.77
N THR A 166 -3.94 11.06 6.73
CA THR A 166 -2.79 10.19 7.08
C THR A 166 -2.28 9.37 5.88
N TYR A 167 -3.17 8.90 5.02
CA TYR A 167 -2.78 8.18 3.80
C TYR A 167 -2.11 9.08 2.76
N GLU A 168 -2.41 10.40 2.72
CA GLU A 168 -1.76 11.37 1.84
C GLU A 168 -0.31 11.63 2.30
N VAL A 169 -0.10 11.87 3.60
CA VAL A 169 1.24 11.99 4.19
C VAL A 169 2.05 10.72 3.96
N GLN A 170 1.44 9.57 4.21
CA GLN A 170 2.08 8.27 3.96
C GLN A 170 2.51 8.10 2.49
N ALA A 171 1.67 8.49 1.53
CA ALA A 171 1.98 8.42 0.10
C ALA A 171 3.22 9.26 -0.25
N CYS A 172 3.29 10.50 0.26
CA CYS A 172 4.43 11.39 0.06
C CYS A 172 5.72 10.80 0.63
N LEU A 173 5.70 10.30 1.87
CA LEU A 173 6.87 9.70 2.54
C LEU A 173 7.27 8.37 1.89
N TRP A 174 6.33 7.58 1.40
CA TRP A 174 6.62 6.35 0.66
C TRP A 174 7.35 6.66 -0.66
N VAL A 175 6.89 7.66 -1.42
CA VAL A 175 7.53 8.10 -2.67
C VAL A 175 8.90 8.71 -2.38
N TYR A 176 9.05 9.51 -1.34
CA TYR A 176 10.33 10.00 -0.86
C TYR A 176 11.33 8.86 -0.63
N ALA A 177 10.94 7.86 0.16
CA ALA A 177 11.81 6.71 0.46
C ALA A 177 12.19 5.94 -0.81
N LYS A 178 11.27 5.76 -1.73
CA LYS A 178 11.54 5.12 -3.02
C LYS A 178 12.55 5.89 -3.85
N ARG A 179 12.40 7.19 -3.99
CA ARG A 179 13.18 8.01 -4.91
C ARG A 179 14.53 8.43 -4.35
N GLU A 180 14.57 8.93 -3.12
CA GLU A 180 15.82 9.48 -2.56
C GLU A 180 16.64 8.42 -1.82
N ILE A 181 16.01 7.54 -1.07
CA ILE A 181 16.77 6.57 -0.25
C ILE A 181 17.21 5.36 -1.09
N ASN A 182 16.38 4.95 -2.07
CA ASN A 182 16.66 3.76 -2.87
C ASN A 182 17.07 4.06 -4.32
N ASN A 183 17.19 5.34 -4.70
CA ASN A 183 17.55 5.77 -6.07
C ASN A 183 16.70 5.08 -7.16
N THR A 184 15.44 4.77 -6.86
CA THR A 184 14.57 4.14 -7.86
C THR A 184 14.07 5.16 -8.86
N THR A 185 13.82 4.69 -10.10
CA THR A 185 13.27 5.55 -11.14
C THR A 185 11.86 6.03 -10.78
N PHE A 186 11.45 7.14 -11.38
CA PHE A 186 10.10 7.68 -11.26
C PHE A 186 9.03 6.62 -11.54
N LYS A 187 9.26 5.76 -12.53
CA LYS A 187 8.33 4.69 -12.96
C LYS A 187 7.98 3.71 -11.83
N GLU A 188 8.89 3.40 -10.92
CA GLU A 188 8.64 2.43 -9.85
C GLU A 188 7.82 2.98 -8.66
N SER A 189 7.58 4.29 -8.63
CA SER A 189 6.80 4.97 -7.58
C SER A 189 5.41 5.42 -8.02
N HIS A 190 4.97 5.07 -9.24
CA HIS A 190 3.62 5.35 -9.69
C HIS A 190 2.55 4.63 -8.85
N ASP A 191 1.37 5.22 -8.81
CA ASP A 191 0.19 4.59 -8.23
C ASP A 191 -0.40 3.49 -9.13
N PHE A 192 -1.39 2.78 -8.64
CA PHE A 192 -2.03 1.72 -9.40
C PHE A 192 -2.75 2.23 -10.66
N SER A 193 -3.16 3.51 -10.70
CA SER A 193 -3.87 4.06 -11.85
C SER A 193 -3.00 4.04 -13.11
N TYR A 194 -1.72 4.37 -12.97
CA TYR A 194 -0.76 4.31 -14.07
C TYR A 194 -0.63 2.89 -14.65
N TYR A 195 -0.44 1.90 -13.77
CA TYR A 195 -0.23 0.52 -14.21
C TYR A 195 -1.50 -0.14 -14.71
N LEU A 196 -2.64 0.16 -14.11
CA LEU A 196 -3.93 -0.43 -14.51
C LEU A 196 -4.33 0.07 -15.89
N LYS A 197 -4.21 1.38 -16.13
CA LYS A 197 -4.45 1.98 -17.45
C LYS A 197 -3.57 1.35 -18.51
N THR A 198 -2.26 1.29 -18.26
CA THR A 198 -1.29 0.67 -19.18
C THR A 198 -1.59 -0.81 -19.42
N TYR A 199 -2.00 -1.56 -18.40
CA TYR A 199 -2.35 -2.97 -18.53
C TYR A 199 -3.56 -3.18 -19.45
N PHE A 200 -4.63 -2.40 -19.28
CA PHE A 200 -5.81 -2.52 -20.13
C PHE A 200 -5.59 -2.02 -21.56
N GLU A 201 -4.80 -0.97 -21.75
CA GLU A 201 -4.40 -0.48 -23.08
C GLU A 201 -3.60 -1.54 -23.86
N GLN A 202 -2.64 -2.22 -23.20
CA GLN A 202 -1.79 -3.23 -23.84
C GLN A 202 -2.51 -4.55 -24.12
N THR A 203 -3.49 -4.91 -23.31
CA THR A 203 -4.17 -6.23 -23.44
C THR A 203 -5.42 -6.18 -24.30
N ASN A 204 -5.79 -5.03 -24.86
CA ASN A 204 -7.06 -4.83 -25.60
C ASN A 204 -8.31 -5.37 -24.86
N LEU A 205 -8.20 -5.52 -23.55
CA LEU A 205 -9.26 -6.06 -22.71
C LEU A 205 -10.33 -5.00 -22.42
N LYS A 206 -10.95 -4.42 -23.45
CA LYS A 206 -12.25 -3.69 -23.33
C LYS A 206 -13.39 -4.58 -22.83
N ARG A 207 -13.10 -5.81 -22.38
CA ARG A 207 -14.11 -6.83 -22.04
C ARG A 207 -14.81 -6.64 -20.69
N TRP A 208 -14.45 -5.61 -19.90
CA TRP A 208 -14.92 -5.51 -18.52
C TRP A 208 -15.89 -4.36 -18.25
N THR A 209 -16.32 -3.63 -19.27
CA THR A 209 -17.26 -2.50 -19.15
C THR A 209 -18.68 -2.82 -19.55
N LYS A 210 -19.08 -4.13 -19.53
CA LYS A 210 -20.49 -4.51 -19.75
C LYS A 210 -21.06 -5.18 -18.51
#